data_e445c01ad0812fa447f815425611c4bd
#
_entry.id   e445c01ad0812fa447f815425611c4bd
#
_cell.length_a   1.000
_cell.length_b   1.000
_cell.length_c   1.000
_cell.angle_alpha   90.00
_cell.angle_beta   90.00
_cell.angle_gamma   90.00
#
_symmetry.space_group_name_H-M   'P 1'
#
loop_
_entity.id
_entity.type
_entity.pdbx_description
1 polymer ?
#
loop_
_entity_poly.entity_id
_entity_poly.type
_entity_poly.pdbx_seq_one_letter_code
_entity_poly.pdbx_strand_id
1 'polypeptide(L)'
;MSLILEHVRVNYGRNNILADINAQLEPGQIVGLIGPNGTGKSTLIKSIAGVQAYSGTISWQNAPVNLRDIGFMPQNSRVEAELSVLETVLLGKHDRLGLRVGSAYIDAAAAILEDFRIGHLHDRCMTRLSGGQQQLVLLAQRLLREPKLLLLDEATSALDIRHQMQVFDRLNAYVARTGALVVIAIHDLNLASLFCDTILMLKDAHVFAYGRAQEVLTEGNVAAMYGVATRVTVEEGAKHVRLLKEG
;
A
#
# COMPACT_ATOMS: atom_id res chain seq x y z
N MET A 1 14.59 -1.53 -13.53
CA MET A 1 13.19 -1.26 -13.98
C MET A 1 12.45 -0.68 -12.77
N SER A 2 12.22 0.63 -12.70
CA SER A 2 11.76 1.35 -11.50
C SER A 2 10.45 2.11 -11.76
N LEU A 3 9.78 2.55 -10.70
CA LEU A 3 8.73 3.56 -10.76
C LEU A 3 9.40 4.94 -10.67
N ILE A 4 9.24 5.75 -11.69
CA ILE A 4 9.84 7.08 -11.79
C ILE A 4 8.74 8.13 -11.73
N LEU A 5 8.93 9.09 -10.83
CA LEU A 5 8.08 10.28 -10.66
C LEU A 5 8.94 11.50 -10.98
N GLU A 6 8.53 12.30 -11.97
CA GLU A 6 9.24 13.51 -12.40
C GLU A 6 8.29 14.69 -12.46
N HIS A 7 8.56 15.67 -11.63
CA HIS A 7 7.81 16.92 -11.54
C HIS A 7 6.29 16.72 -11.38
N VAL A 8 5.88 15.67 -10.62
CA VAL A 8 4.47 15.35 -10.44
C VAL A 8 3.79 16.41 -9.58
N ARG A 9 2.72 17.00 -10.13
CA ARG A 9 1.94 18.06 -9.47
C ARG A 9 0.46 17.76 -9.54
N VAL A 10 -0.25 18.05 -8.47
CA VAL A 10 -1.72 17.94 -8.40
C VAL A 10 -2.30 19.14 -7.67
N ASN A 11 -3.29 19.77 -8.27
CA ASN A 11 -4.02 20.89 -7.70
C ASN A 11 -5.51 20.57 -7.58
N TYR A 12 -6.14 20.90 -6.47
CA TYR A 12 -7.59 20.93 -6.31
C TYR A 12 -8.05 22.39 -6.21
N GLY A 13 -8.51 22.91 -7.35
CA GLY A 13 -8.80 24.34 -7.48
C GLY A 13 -7.54 25.17 -7.25
N ARG A 14 -7.52 26.00 -6.19
CA ARG A 14 -6.35 26.81 -5.83
C ARG A 14 -5.39 26.12 -4.86
N ASN A 15 -5.77 24.95 -4.32
CA ASN A 15 -4.96 24.25 -3.35
C ASN A 15 -3.95 23.32 -4.05
N ASN A 16 -2.68 23.56 -3.80
CA ASN A 16 -1.60 22.71 -4.28
C ASN A 16 -1.44 21.51 -3.33
N ILE A 17 -1.79 20.32 -3.80
CA ILE A 17 -1.74 19.08 -3.02
C ILE A 17 -0.40 18.37 -3.19
N LEU A 18 0.12 18.37 -4.43
CA LEU A 18 1.46 17.90 -4.76
C LEU A 18 2.11 19.00 -5.61
N ALA A 19 3.26 19.52 -5.17
CA ALA A 19 3.87 20.70 -5.80
C ALA A 19 4.94 20.35 -6.83
N ASP A 20 5.82 19.40 -6.51
CA ASP A 20 6.92 18.99 -7.37
C ASP A 20 7.51 17.67 -6.84
N ILE A 21 6.78 16.58 -7.02
CA ILE A 21 7.21 15.29 -6.52
C ILE A 21 8.17 14.66 -7.51
N ASN A 22 9.38 14.40 -7.04
CA ASN A 22 10.45 13.69 -7.76
C ASN A 22 10.91 12.51 -6.90
N ALA A 23 10.84 11.29 -7.43
CA ALA A 23 11.31 10.09 -6.76
C ALA A 23 11.54 8.96 -7.77
N GLN A 24 12.48 8.08 -7.43
CA GLN A 24 12.69 6.82 -8.13
C GLN A 24 12.58 5.67 -7.13
N LEU A 25 11.60 4.79 -7.32
CA LEU A 25 11.32 3.67 -6.43
C LEU A 25 11.68 2.36 -7.15
N GLU A 26 12.57 1.59 -6.54
CA GLU A 26 13.07 0.34 -7.13
C GLU A 26 12.13 -0.85 -6.84
N PRO A 27 12.04 -1.83 -7.72
CA PRO A 27 11.30 -3.07 -7.46
C PRO A 27 11.99 -3.92 -6.39
N GLY A 28 11.28 -4.95 -5.91
CA GLY A 28 11.78 -5.89 -4.91
C GLY A 28 11.80 -5.32 -3.49
N GLN A 29 10.94 -4.35 -3.20
CA GLN A 29 10.86 -3.71 -1.88
C GLN A 29 9.44 -3.25 -1.53
N ILE A 30 9.23 -2.99 -0.23
CA ILE A 30 8.07 -2.27 0.30
C ILE A 30 8.48 -0.83 0.60
N VAL A 31 7.82 0.12 -0.04
CA VAL A 31 7.99 1.57 0.19
C VAL A 31 6.85 2.07 1.05
N GLY A 32 7.15 2.51 2.27
CA GLY A 32 6.21 3.18 3.15
C GLY A 32 6.05 4.65 2.78
N LEU A 33 4.85 5.06 2.43
CA LEU A 33 4.51 6.47 2.20
C LEU A 33 3.95 7.07 3.47
N ILE A 34 4.70 7.93 4.15
CA ILE A 34 4.33 8.51 5.44
C ILE A 34 4.22 10.05 5.38
N GLY A 35 3.49 10.60 6.33
CA GLY A 35 3.26 12.04 6.50
C GLY A 35 1.95 12.31 7.22
N PRO A 36 1.74 13.51 7.75
CA PRO A 36 0.49 13.94 8.36
C PRO A 36 -0.73 13.76 7.44
N ASN A 37 -1.93 13.81 8.02
CA ASN A 37 -3.15 13.81 7.22
C ASN A 37 -3.21 15.05 6.32
N GLY A 38 -3.66 14.86 5.08
CA GLY A 38 -3.78 15.95 4.12
C GLY A 38 -2.48 16.29 3.34
N THR A 39 -1.35 15.62 3.58
CA THR A 39 -0.09 15.88 2.86
C THR A 39 -0.03 15.34 1.44
N GLY A 40 -1.09 14.70 0.94
CA GLY A 40 -1.16 14.23 -0.45
C GLY A 40 -0.81 12.75 -0.66
N LYS A 41 -0.65 11.92 0.39
CA LYS A 41 -0.33 10.49 0.26
C LYS A 41 -1.31 9.74 -0.66
N SER A 42 -2.59 9.82 -0.35
CA SER A 42 -3.65 9.19 -1.17
C SER A 42 -3.71 9.79 -2.58
N THR A 43 -3.45 11.09 -2.70
CA THR A 43 -3.39 11.76 -4.01
C THR A 43 -2.23 11.24 -4.84
N LEU A 44 -1.04 11.07 -4.24
CA LEU A 44 0.11 10.51 -4.94
C LEU A 44 -0.14 9.06 -5.38
N ILE A 45 -0.66 8.21 -4.50
CA ILE A 45 -1.01 6.82 -4.84
C ILE A 45 -2.03 6.78 -6.00
N LYS A 46 -3.08 7.62 -5.94
CA LYS A 46 -4.09 7.72 -7.01
C LYS A 46 -3.52 8.25 -8.30
N SER A 47 -2.55 9.19 -8.26
CA SER A 47 -1.86 9.69 -9.44
C SER A 47 -1.01 8.58 -10.07
N ILE A 48 -0.25 7.82 -9.28
CA ILE A 48 0.50 6.65 -9.76
C ILE A 48 -0.45 5.62 -10.38
N ALA A 49 -1.59 5.38 -9.76
CA ALA A 49 -2.61 4.47 -10.29
C ALA A 49 -3.30 4.99 -11.58
N GLY A 50 -3.10 6.24 -11.96
CA GLY A 50 -3.75 6.84 -13.13
C GLY A 50 -5.24 7.15 -12.95
N VAL A 51 -5.74 7.13 -11.69
CA VAL A 51 -7.14 7.48 -11.36
C VAL A 51 -7.31 8.93 -10.89
N GLN A 52 -6.20 9.65 -10.71
CA GLN A 52 -6.13 11.06 -10.38
C GLN A 52 -5.35 11.79 -11.46
N ALA A 53 -5.93 12.87 -12.02
CA ALA A 53 -5.23 13.71 -12.98
C ALA A 53 -4.05 14.44 -12.31
N TYR A 54 -2.93 14.51 -13.01
CA TYR A 54 -1.70 15.14 -12.57
C TYR A 54 -0.98 15.79 -13.76
N SER A 55 0.00 16.65 -13.50
CA SER A 55 1.00 17.11 -14.46
C SER A 55 2.38 16.56 -14.09
N GLY A 56 3.32 16.57 -15.03
CA GLY A 56 4.61 15.89 -14.90
C GLY A 56 4.56 14.49 -15.51
N THR A 57 5.52 13.63 -15.13
CA THR A 57 5.66 12.27 -15.68
C THR A 57 5.60 11.23 -14.57
N ILE A 58 4.82 10.19 -14.76
CA ILE A 58 4.83 8.97 -13.95
C ILE A 58 5.01 7.79 -14.90
N SER A 59 6.11 7.05 -14.73
CA SER A 59 6.39 5.88 -15.55
C SER A 59 6.74 4.66 -14.70
N TRP A 60 6.29 3.50 -15.16
CA TRP A 60 6.63 2.19 -14.61
C TRP A 60 7.34 1.38 -15.68
N GLN A 61 8.58 0.95 -15.42
CA GLN A 61 9.39 0.18 -16.38
C GLN A 61 9.53 0.90 -17.74
N ASN A 62 9.76 2.21 -17.71
CA ASN A 62 9.90 3.08 -18.88
C ASN A 62 8.64 3.21 -19.76
N ALA A 63 7.47 2.88 -19.25
CA ALA A 63 6.18 3.04 -19.91
C ALA A 63 5.17 3.74 -18.97
N PRO A 64 4.12 4.39 -19.48
CA PRO A 64 3.04 4.88 -18.65
C PRO A 64 2.41 3.77 -17.82
N VAL A 65 2.04 4.07 -16.57
CA VAL A 65 1.38 3.11 -15.68
C VAL A 65 0.00 2.75 -16.24
N ASN A 66 -0.27 1.46 -16.35
CA ASN A 66 -1.56 0.94 -16.79
C ASN A 66 -2.24 0.20 -15.63
N LEU A 67 -3.50 0.56 -15.30
CA LEU A 67 -4.29 -0.09 -14.25
C LEU A 67 -4.44 -1.61 -14.41
N ARG A 68 -4.34 -2.12 -15.64
CA ARG A 68 -4.40 -3.58 -15.90
C ARG A 68 -3.17 -4.33 -15.39
N ASP A 69 -2.04 -3.64 -15.28
CA ASP A 69 -0.74 -4.23 -14.94
C ASP A 69 -0.39 -4.05 -13.47
N ILE A 70 -1.17 -3.24 -12.74
CA ILE A 70 -0.94 -2.93 -11.33
C ILE A 70 -2.05 -3.49 -10.44
N GLY A 71 -1.73 -3.70 -9.17
CA GLY A 71 -2.70 -3.88 -8.10
C GLY A 71 -2.95 -2.54 -7.41
N PHE A 72 -4.18 -2.05 -7.41
CA PHE A 72 -4.52 -0.83 -6.67
C PHE A 72 -5.64 -1.10 -5.68
N MET A 73 -5.44 -0.73 -4.42
CA MET A 73 -6.42 -0.80 -3.35
C MET A 73 -6.61 0.59 -2.74
N PRO A 74 -7.72 1.29 -3.03
CA PRO A 74 -8.02 2.59 -2.43
C PRO A 74 -8.47 2.46 -0.98
N GLN A 75 -8.35 3.54 -0.20
CA GLN A 75 -8.61 3.61 1.24
C GLN A 75 -9.99 3.07 1.65
N ASN A 76 -11.05 3.43 0.96
CA ASN A 76 -12.43 3.06 1.31
C ASN A 76 -12.97 1.97 0.37
N SER A 77 -12.30 0.82 0.34
CA SER A 77 -12.76 -0.31 -0.47
C SER A 77 -13.79 -1.13 0.31
N ARG A 78 -15.06 -1.02 -0.07
CA ARG A 78 -16.15 -1.88 0.42
C ARG A 78 -16.80 -2.58 -0.75
N VAL A 79 -17.21 -3.83 -0.52
CA VAL A 79 -17.97 -4.62 -1.49
C VAL A 79 -19.39 -4.71 -1.00
N GLU A 80 -20.32 -4.08 -1.74
CA GLU A 80 -21.77 -4.13 -1.45
C GLU A 80 -22.49 -5.19 -2.29
N ALA A 81 -21.75 -5.87 -3.19
CA ALA A 81 -22.28 -6.93 -4.02
C ALA A 81 -22.52 -8.23 -3.22
N GLU A 82 -23.56 -8.95 -3.55
CA GLU A 82 -23.86 -10.27 -3.00
C GLU A 82 -22.97 -11.36 -3.64
N LEU A 83 -21.66 -11.21 -3.47
CA LEU A 83 -20.67 -12.19 -3.89
C LEU A 83 -20.09 -12.91 -2.67
N SER A 84 -19.77 -14.17 -2.82
CA SER A 84 -18.97 -14.90 -1.83
C SER A 84 -17.54 -14.38 -1.80
N VAL A 85 -16.81 -14.69 -0.72
CA VAL A 85 -15.39 -14.38 -0.59
C VAL A 85 -14.60 -15.02 -1.74
N LEU A 86 -14.85 -16.30 -2.05
CA LEU A 86 -14.17 -17.01 -3.13
C LEU A 86 -14.43 -16.34 -4.49
N GLU A 87 -15.69 -16.04 -4.80
CA GLU A 87 -16.04 -15.34 -6.05
C GLU A 87 -15.36 -13.97 -6.14
N THR A 88 -15.33 -13.22 -5.03
CA THR A 88 -14.66 -11.91 -4.98
C THR A 88 -13.16 -12.05 -5.28
N VAL A 89 -12.48 -13.03 -4.70
CA VAL A 89 -11.05 -13.26 -4.98
C VAL A 89 -10.82 -13.68 -6.43
N LEU A 90 -11.67 -14.56 -6.97
CA LEU A 90 -11.58 -15.00 -8.37
C LEU A 90 -11.74 -13.85 -9.37
N LEU A 91 -12.52 -12.81 -9.06
CA LEU A 91 -12.59 -11.59 -9.88
C LEU A 91 -11.22 -10.91 -10.07
N GLY A 92 -10.23 -11.19 -9.23
CA GLY A 92 -8.86 -10.76 -9.47
C GLY A 92 -8.26 -11.23 -10.79
N LYS A 93 -8.75 -12.35 -11.35
CA LYS A 93 -8.32 -12.92 -12.65
C LYS A 93 -9.38 -12.76 -13.74
N HIS A 94 -10.33 -11.83 -13.59
CA HIS A 94 -11.48 -11.68 -14.52
C HIS A 94 -11.10 -11.59 -16.00
N ASP A 95 -9.93 -11.01 -16.31
CA ASP A 95 -9.37 -10.90 -17.66
C ASP A 95 -8.94 -12.25 -18.26
N ARG A 96 -8.79 -13.29 -17.42
CA ARG A 96 -8.41 -14.66 -17.79
C ARG A 96 -9.52 -15.68 -17.54
N LEU A 97 -10.64 -15.25 -16.95
CA LEU A 97 -11.81 -16.11 -16.74
C LEU A 97 -12.57 -16.26 -18.05
N GLY A 98 -12.70 -17.49 -18.55
CA GLY A 98 -13.62 -17.81 -19.64
C GLY A 98 -15.06 -18.05 -19.12
N LEU A 99 -15.89 -18.69 -19.92
CA LEU A 99 -17.24 -19.12 -19.55
C LEU A 99 -17.26 -20.13 -18.38
N ARG A 100 -16.13 -20.78 -18.11
CA ARG A 100 -15.93 -21.70 -16.97
C ARG A 100 -14.64 -21.33 -16.26
N VAL A 101 -14.71 -21.24 -14.94
CA VAL A 101 -13.53 -21.06 -14.09
C VAL A 101 -12.78 -22.39 -14.00
N GLY A 102 -11.53 -22.43 -14.46
CA GLY A 102 -10.70 -23.62 -14.34
C GLY A 102 -10.34 -23.92 -12.88
N SER A 103 -10.20 -25.21 -12.52
CA SER A 103 -9.87 -25.65 -11.15
C SER A 103 -8.60 -24.99 -10.61
N ALA A 104 -7.59 -24.81 -11.45
CA ALA A 104 -6.34 -24.15 -11.05
C ALA A 104 -6.52 -22.72 -10.50
N TYR A 105 -7.51 -21.97 -10.99
CA TYR A 105 -7.82 -20.65 -10.43
C TYR A 105 -8.55 -20.73 -9.09
N ILE A 106 -9.40 -21.73 -8.92
CA ILE A 106 -10.11 -22.01 -7.66
C ILE A 106 -9.07 -22.41 -6.60
N ASP A 107 -8.16 -23.32 -6.93
CA ASP A 107 -7.09 -23.79 -6.05
C ASP A 107 -6.17 -22.61 -5.64
N ALA A 108 -5.79 -21.75 -6.58
CA ALA A 108 -4.98 -20.57 -6.29
C ALA A 108 -5.72 -19.55 -5.41
N ALA A 109 -7.03 -19.35 -5.62
CA ALA A 109 -7.85 -18.49 -4.79
C ALA A 109 -8.03 -19.06 -3.38
N ALA A 110 -8.23 -20.37 -3.24
CA ALA A 110 -8.29 -21.04 -1.96
C ALA A 110 -6.95 -20.93 -1.21
N ALA A 111 -5.83 -21.18 -1.88
CA ALA A 111 -4.50 -21.08 -1.29
C ALA A 111 -4.21 -19.69 -0.73
N ILE A 112 -4.53 -18.61 -1.48
CA ILE A 112 -4.30 -17.26 -1.00
C ILE A 112 -5.22 -16.90 0.18
N LEU A 113 -6.46 -17.41 0.22
CA LEU A 113 -7.36 -17.23 1.36
C LEU A 113 -6.81 -17.94 2.61
N GLU A 114 -6.22 -19.12 2.47
CA GLU A 114 -5.55 -19.82 3.57
C GLU A 114 -4.31 -19.05 4.04
N ASP A 115 -3.53 -18.49 3.13
CA ASP A 115 -2.39 -17.62 3.45
C ASP A 115 -2.79 -16.44 4.33
N PHE A 116 -3.96 -15.85 4.10
CA PHE A 116 -4.54 -14.79 4.93
C PHE A 116 -5.33 -15.31 6.14
N ARG A 117 -5.38 -16.64 6.36
CA ARG A 117 -6.14 -17.31 7.44
C ARG A 117 -7.64 -16.98 7.43
N ILE A 118 -8.17 -16.72 6.25
CA ILE A 118 -9.60 -16.45 6.02
C ILE A 118 -10.27 -17.49 5.11
N GLY A 119 -9.61 -18.64 4.88
CA GLY A 119 -10.16 -19.74 4.08
C GLY A 119 -11.51 -20.23 4.58
N HIS A 120 -11.71 -20.26 5.91
CA HIS A 120 -12.99 -20.62 6.53
C HIS A 120 -14.16 -19.68 6.19
N LEU A 121 -13.90 -18.56 5.54
CA LEU A 121 -14.91 -17.58 5.11
C LEU A 121 -15.30 -17.73 3.63
N HIS A 122 -14.73 -18.68 2.89
CA HIS A 122 -14.79 -18.75 1.43
C HIS A 122 -16.21 -18.68 0.85
N ASP A 123 -17.19 -19.29 1.51
CA ASP A 123 -18.61 -19.29 1.10
C ASP A 123 -19.43 -18.13 1.68
N ARG A 124 -18.83 -17.32 2.58
CA ARG A 124 -19.56 -16.18 3.15
C ARG A 124 -19.74 -15.07 2.13
N CYS A 125 -20.94 -14.46 2.14
CA CYS A 125 -21.19 -13.25 1.37
C CYS A 125 -20.35 -12.08 1.91
N MET A 126 -19.75 -11.28 1.02
CA MET A 126 -18.94 -10.11 1.36
C MET A 126 -19.66 -9.13 2.28
N THR A 127 -20.96 -8.91 2.06
CA THR A 127 -21.78 -7.99 2.86
C THR A 127 -21.93 -8.42 4.34
N ARG A 128 -21.62 -9.69 4.67
CA ARG A 128 -21.69 -10.23 6.04
C ARG A 128 -20.33 -10.22 6.76
N LEU A 129 -19.30 -9.70 6.14
CA LEU A 129 -17.97 -9.60 6.71
C LEU A 129 -17.76 -8.28 7.45
N SER A 130 -16.91 -8.31 8.48
CA SER A 130 -16.41 -7.07 9.07
C SER A 130 -15.57 -6.28 8.06
N GLY A 131 -15.41 -4.96 8.27
CA GLY A 131 -14.60 -4.12 7.38
C GLY A 131 -13.16 -4.64 7.23
N GLY A 132 -12.54 -5.11 8.30
CA GLY A 132 -11.20 -5.71 8.27
C GLY A 132 -11.16 -7.01 7.46
N GLN A 133 -12.17 -7.90 7.63
CA GLN A 133 -12.25 -9.11 6.81
C GLN A 133 -12.43 -8.78 5.33
N GLN A 134 -13.26 -7.80 4.99
CA GLN A 134 -13.40 -7.34 3.59
C GLN A 134 -12.06 -6.83 3.04
N GLN A 135 -11.28 -6.07 3.83
CA GLN A 135 -9.96 -5.58 3.43
C GLN A 135 -9.00 -6.74 3.13
N LEU A 136 -8.96 -7.79 3.97
CA LEU A 136 -8.12 -8.97 3.73
C LEU A 136 -8.52 -9.69 2.44
N VAL A 137 -9.82 -9.87 2.17
CA VAL A 137 -10.32 -10.48 0.93
C VAL A 137 -9.95 -9.66 -0.30
N LEU A 138 -10.10 -8.33 -0.24
CA LEU A 138 -9.73 -7.45 -1.34
C LEU A 138 -8.22 -7.42 -1.59
N LEU A 139 -7.41 -7.50 -0.54
CA LEU A 139 -5.96 -7.62 -0.70
C LEU A 139 -5.59 -8.97 -1.34
N ALA A 140 -6.18 -10.08 -0.88
CA ALA A 140 -6.01 -11.39 -1.50
C ALA A 140 -6.39 -11.38 -2.99
N GLN A 141 -7.52 -10.73 -3.34
CA GLN A 141 -7.93 -10.52 -4.74
C GLN A 141 -6.86 -9.79 -5.56
N ARG A 142 -6.23 -8.73 -5.01
CA ARG A 142 -5.17 -7.99 -5.72
C ARG A 142 -3.93 -8.86 -5.91
N LEU A 143 -3.51 -9.58 -4.87
CA LEU A 143 -2.32 -10.43 -4.90
C LEU A 143 -2.50 -11.66 -5.81
N LEU A 144 -3.71 -12.18 -5.99
CA LEU A 144 -4.00 -13.28 -6.91
C LEU A 144 -3.60 -12.94 -8.36
N ARG A 145 -3.61 -11.66 -8.76
CA ARG A 145 -3.17 -11.19 -10.08
C ARG A 145 -1.67 -11.23 -10.26
N GLU A 146 -0.92 -11.28 -9.18
CA GLU A 146 0.54 -11.16 -9.14
C GLU A 146 1.06 -9.87 -9.81
N PRO A 147 0.54 -8.68 -9.43
CA PRO A 147 0.98 -7.42 -10.00
C PRO A 147 2.45 -7.15 -9.65
N LYS A 148 3.21 -6.59 -10.60
CA LYS A 148 4.60 -6.15 -10.34
C LYS A 148 4.69 -4.81 -9.63
N LEU A 149 3.61 -4.03 -9.63
CA LEU A 149 3.43 -2.80 -8.87
C LEU A 149 2.12 -2.90 -8.08
N LEU A 150 2.21 -2.86 -6.75
CA LEU A 150 1.07 -2.90 -5.84
C LEU A 150 0.98 -1.58 -5.08
N LEU A 151 -0.15 -0.90 -5.21
CA LEU A 151 -0.43 0.41 -4.60
C LEU A 151 -1.52 0.25 -3.56
N LEU A 152 -1.20 0.54 -2.29
CA LEU A 152 -2.07 0.34 -1.15
C LEU A 152 -2.30 1.67 -0.42
N ASP A 153 -3.52 2.20 -0.50
CA ASP A 153 -3.91 3.44 0.18
C ASP A 153 -4.58 3.10 1.51
N GLU A 154 -3.81 3.12 2.60
CA GLU A 154 -4.27 2.79 3.97
C GLU A 154 -4.95 1.42 4.10
N ALA A 155 -4.47 0.44 3.35
CA ALA A 155 -5.07 -0.90 3.27
C ALA A 155 -5.07 -1.70 4.58
N THR A 156 -4.42 -1.21 5.63
CA THR A 156 -4.35 -1.86 6.95
C THR A 156 -5.02 -1.08 8.06
N SER A 157 -5.58 0.11 7.79
CA SER A 157 -6.08 1.03 8.82
C SER A 157 -7.29 0.51 9.61
N ALA A 158 -8.14 -0.36 9.03
CA ALA A 158 -9.29 -0.96 9.70
C ALA A 158 -8.98 -2.33 10.33
N LEU A 159 -7.72 -2.77 10.31
CA LEU A 159 -7.27 -4.04 10.87
C LEU A 159 -6.76 -3.85 12.30
N ASP A 160 -6.98 -4.84 13.16
CA ASP A 160 -6.27 -4.92 14.42
C ASP A 160 -4.78 -5.24 14.22
N ILE A 161 -3.98 -5.03 15.26
CA ILE A 161 -2.52 -5.17 15.20
C ILE A 161 -2.11 -6.56 14.68
N ARG A 162 -2.78 -7.63 15.12
CA ARG A 162 -2.47 -9.00 14.68
C ARG A 162 -2.66 -9.17 13.19
N HIS A 163 -3.76 -8.68 12.64
CA HIS A 163 -4.04 -8.76 11.21
C HIS A 163 -3.13 -7.81 10.40
N GLN A 164 -2.76 -6.64 10.95
CA GLN A 164 -1.76 -5.76 10.32
C GLN A 164 -0.42 -6.48 10.15
N MET A 165 0.11 -7.06 11.22
CA MET A 165 1.36 -7.84 11.20
C MET A 165 1.29 -8.95 10.14
N GLN A 166 0.19 -9.70 10.11
CA GLN A 166 -0.02 -10.78 9.15
C GLN A 166 -0.02 -10.27 7.70
N VAL A 167 -0.65 -9.12 7.43
CA VAL A 167 -0.64 -8.50 6.09
C VAL A 167 0.78 -8.16 5.67
N PHE A 168 1.56 -7.51 6.54
CA PHE A 168 2.94 -7.15 6.21
C PHE A 168 3.83 -8.37 6.00
N ASP A 169 3.70 -9.43 6.80
CA ASP A 169 4.41 -10.69 6.56
C ASP A 169 4.09 -11.27 5.18
N ARG A 170 2.82 -11.21 4.75
CA ARG A 170 2.41 -11.67 3.41
C ARG A 170 2.93 -10.77 2.30
N LEU A 171 2.95 -9.46 2.50
CA LEU A 171 3.54 -8.52 1.55
C LEU A 171 5.05 -8.76 1.39
N ASN A 172 5.78 -8.98 2.49
CA ASN A 172 7.22 -9.30 2.46
C ASN A 172 7.47 -10.61 1.71
N ALA A 173 6.72 -11.68 2.02
CA ALA A 173 6.82 -12.95 1.30
C ALA A 173 6.48 -12.79 -0.19
N TYR A 174 5.48 -11.97 -0.51
CA TYR A 174 5.11 -11.67 -1.88
C TYR A 174 6.23 -10.94 -2.63
N VAL A 175 6.81 -9.90 -2.05
CA VAL A 175 7.93 -9.13 -2.63
C VAL A 175 9.14 -10.04 -2.84
N ALA A 176 9.52 -10.83 -1.84
CA ALA A 176 10.63 -11.78 -1.94
C ALA A 176 10.46 -12.80 -3.07
N ARG A 177 9.22 -13.30 -3.28
CA ARG A 177 8.91 -14.28 -4.32
C ARG A 177 8.81 -13.68 -5.71
N THR A 178 8.27 -12.46 -5.84
CA THR A 178 7.90 -11.91 -7.16
C THR A 178 8.81 -10.80 -7.64
N GLY A 179 9.62 -10.20 -6.75
CA GLY A 179 10.37 -8.98 -7.03
C GLY A 179 9.47 -7.76 -7.28
N ALA A 180 8.22 -7.76 -6.78
CA ALA A 180 7.30 -6.65 -6.98
C ALA A 180 7.72 -5.40 -6.19
N LEU A 181 7.27 -4.23 -6.63
CA LEU A 181 7.28 -3.00 -5.86
C LEU A 181 5.92 -2.86 -5.16
N VAL A 182 5.94 -2.68 -3.84
CA VAL A 182 4.76 -2.33 -3.04
C VAL A 182 4.91 -0.90 -2.54
N VAL A 183 3.96 -0.02 -2.83
CA VAL A 183 3.87 1.33 -2.25
C VAL A 183 2.65 1.38 -1.35
N ILE A 184 2.85 1.62 -0.07
CA ILE A 184 1.79 1.60 0.94
C ILE A 184 1.75 2.88 1.75
N ALA A 185 0.59 3.58 1.78
CA ALA A 185 0.37 4.64 2.75
C ALA A 185 0.16 4.05 4.14
N ILE A 186 0.97 4.49 5.10
CA ILE A 186 1.00 3.96 6.46
C ILE A 186 1.09 5.13 7.47
N HIS A 187 0.33 5.03 8.57
CA HIS A 187 0.33 6.05 9.62
C HIS A 187 1.20 5.67 10.81
N ASP A 188 1.36 4.38 11.08
CA ASP A 188 2.17 3.88 12.19
C ASP A 188 3.65 3.84 11.79
N LEU A 189 4.46 4.70 12.43
CA LEU A 189 5.89 4.81 12.16
C LEU A 189 6.67 3.56 12.62
N ASN A 190 6.18 2.86 13.63
CA ASN A 190 6.82 1.64 14.11
C ASN A 190 6.55 0.48 13.14
N LEU A 191 5.33 0.36 12.62
CA LEU A 191 5.05 -0.60 11.55
C LEU A 191 5.83 -0.25 10.27
N ALA A 192 5.93 1.02 9.91
CA ALA A 192 6.75 1.46 8.77
C ALA A 192 8.22 1.09 8.95
N SER A 193 8.76 1.28 10.17
CA SER A 193 10.14 0.89 10.49
C SER A 193 10.39 -0.61 10.44
N LEU A 194 9.41 -1.39 10.85
CA LEU A 194 9.54 -2.85 10.96
C LEU A 194 9.42 -3.55 9.61
N PHE A 195 8.59 -3.05 8.72
CA PHE A 195 8.18 -3.76 7.51
C PHE A 195 8.54 -3.09 6.19
N CYS A 196 8.85 -1.78 6.20
CA CYS A 196 9.23 -1.09 4.97
C CYS A 196 10.74 -1.05 4.79
N ASP A 197 11.21 -1.40 3.60
CA ASP A 197 12.63 -1.30 3.24
C ASP A 197 13.04 0.16 3.10
N THR A 198 12.19 0.94 2.44
CA THR A 198 12.38 2.39 2.25
C THR A 198 11.14 3.17 2.65
N ILE A 199 11.35 4.42 3.02
CA ILE A 199 10.29 5.34 3.40
C ILE A 199 10.39 6.60 2.54
N LEU A 200 9.24 7.01 1.99
CA LEU A 200 9.05 8.29 1.34
C LEU A 200 8.18 9.17 2.24
N MET A 201 8.75 10.24 2.75
CA MET A 201 8.06 11.21 3.60
C MET A 201 7.48 12.35 2.78
N LEU A 202 6.18 12.61 2.92
CA LEU A 202 5.51 13.75 2.30
C LEU A 202 5.17 14.82 3.34
N LYS A 203 5.60 16.05 3.08
CA LYS A 203 5.27 17.23 3.87
C LYS A 203 5.11 18.44 2.97
N ASP A 204 4.15 19.31 3.27
CA ASP A 204 3.93 20.58 2.58
C ASP A 204 3.94 20.44 1.04
N ALA A 205 3.24 19.41 0.54
CA ALA A 205 3.11 19.07 -0.88
C ALA A 205 4.42 18.64 -1.58
N HIS A 206 5.50 18.33 -0.85
CA HIS A 206 6.80 17.92 -1.39
C HIS A 206 7.30 16.62 -0.77
N VAL A 207 8.29 15.99 -1.42
CA VAL A 207 9.09 14.94 -0.79
C VAL A 207 10.00 15.60 0.24
N PHE A 208 9.75 15.33 1.51
CA PHE A 208 10.54 15.85 2.63
C PHE A 208 11.81 15.02 2.84
N ALA A 209 11.70 13.70 2.77
CA ALA A 209 12.82 12.78 2.83
C ALA A 209 12.47 11.47 2.11
N TYR A 210 13.49 10.80 1.55
CA TYR A 210 13.36 9.48 0.94
C TYR A 210 14.64 8.68 1.15
N GLY A 211 14.52 7.42 1.56
CA GLY A 211 15.66 6.54 1.81
C GLY A 211 15.26 5.32 2.63
N ARG A 212 16.26 4.55 3.06
CA ARG A 212 16.03 3.40 3.94
C ARG A 212 15.34 3.81 5.23
N ALA A 213 14.45 2.97 5.75
CA ALA A 213 13.73 3.25 6.99
C ALA A 213 14.69 3.63 8.14
N GLN A 214 15.83 2.95 8.21
CA GLN A 214 16.88 3.21 9.21
C GLN A 214 17.55 4.59 9.08
N GLU A 215 17.56 5.17 7.90
CA GLU A 215 18.20 6.48 7.64
C GLU A 215 17.20 7.62 7.82
N VAL A 216 15.96 7.42 7.36
CA VAL A 216 14.94 8.45 7.26
C VAL A 216 14.19 8.66 8.57
N LEU A 217 13.91 7.60 9.35
CA LEU A 217 13.24 7.70 10.65
C LEU A 217 14.23 8.17 11.72
N THR A 218 14.43 9.49 11.81
CA THR A 218 15.23 10.17 12.84
C THR A 218 14.36 11.04 13.73
N GLU A 219 14.81 11.33 14.95
CA GLU A 219 14.12 12.27 15.85
C GLU A 219 13.84 13.61 15.17
N GLY A 220 14.87 14.13 14.45
CA GLY A 220 14.74 15.41 13.72
C GLY A 220 13.70 15.36 12.61
N ASN A 221 13.69 14.29 11.78
CA ASN A 221 12.71 14.16 10.70
C ASN A 221 11.30 13.98 11.22
N VAL A 222 11.12 13.14 12.26
CA VAL A 222 9.79 12.92 12.86
C VAL A 222 9.28 14.19 13.54
N ALA A 223 10.13 14.89 14.31
CA ALA A 223 9.77 16.16 14.92
C ALA A 223 9.43 17.22 13.87
N ALA A 224 10.23 17.36 12.83
CA ALA A 224 9.97 18.30 11.73
C ALA A 224 8.67 17.97 10.98
N MET A 225 8.36 16.66 10.82
CA MET A 225 7.17 16.17 10.11
C MET A 225 5.88 16.41 10.90
N TYR A 226 5.87 16.03 12.17
CA TYR A 226 4.65 15.95 12.98
C TYR A 226 4.53 17.05 14.03
N GLY A 227 5.58 17.88 14.24
CA GLY A 227 5.58 18.95 15.22
C GLY A 227 5.57 18.46 16.67
N VAL A 228 6.06 17.24 16.93
CA VAL A 228 6.06 16.61 18.25
C VAL A 228 7.45 16.16 18.66
N ALA A 229 7.82 16.32 19.91
CA ALA A 229 9.07 15.78 20.43
C ALA A 229 9.03 14.25 20.44
N THR A 230 10.08 13.63 19.93
CA THR A 230 10.16 12.16 19.81
C THR A 230 11.53 11.67 20.25
N ARG A 231 11.59 10.42 20.68
CA ARG A 231 12.83 9.66 20.85
C ARG A 231 12.80 8.47 19.90
N VAL A 232 13.89 8.27 19.20
CA VAL A 232 14.07 7.14 18.28
C VAL A 232 15.16 6.25 18.84
N THR A 233 14.79 5.02 19.22
CA THR A 233 15.72 3.96 19.67
C THR A 233 15.84 2.89 18.60
N VAL A 234 16.88 2.07 18.66
CA VAL A 234 17.05 0.91 17.79
C VAL A 234 16.98 -0.33 18.65
N GLU A 235 16.01 -1.21 18.39
CA GLU A 235 15.83 -2.47 19.08
C GLU A 235 15.64 -3.58 18.04
N GLU A 236 16.35 -4.68 18.16
CA GLU A 236 16.29 -5.82 17.22
C GLU A 236 16.45 -5.44 15.75
N GLY A 237 17.22 -4.40 15.45
CA GLY A 237 17.46 -3.92 14.10
C GLY A 237 16.38 -2.99 13.52
N ALA A 238 15.27 -2.77 14.22
CA ALA A 238 14.22 -1.82 13.83
C ALA A 238 14.30 -0.52 14.66
N LYS A 239 13.87 0.60 14.08
CA LYS A 239 13.73 1.85 14.82
C LYS A 239 12.37 1.93 15.50
N HIS A 240 12.40 2.26 16.79
CA HIS A 240 11.21 2.50 17.59
C HIS A 240 11.05 3.99 17.85
N VAL A 241 9.93 4.53 17.38
CA VAL A 241 9.56 5.93 17.55
C VAL A 241 8.64 6.05 18.76
N ARG A 242 9.12 6.73 19.81
CA ARG A 242 8.37 7.02 21.01
C ARG A 242 8.05 8.51 21.07
N LEU A 243 6.77 8.85 21.21
CA LEU A 243 6.33 10.21 21.47
C LEU A 243 6.72 10.63 22.89
N LEU A 244 7.25 11.84 23.03
CA LEU A 244 7.54 12.46 24.32
C LEU A 244 6.39 13.42 24.65
N LYS A 245 5.92 13.39 25.91
CA LYS A 245 4.98 14.43 26.38
C LYS A 245 5.76 15.72 26.53
N GLU A 246 5.23 16.81 26.00
CA GLU A 246 5.66 18.15 26.39
C GLU A 246 5.30 18.32 27.87
N GLY A 247 6.30 18.63 28.69
CA GLY A 247 6.17 18.88 30.12
C GLY A 247 5.45 20.16 30.41
#